data_45c90b885e9cf5ea5fff926a6aa3230d
#
_entry.id   45c90b885e9cf5ea5fff926a6aa3230d
#
_cell.length_a   1.000
_cell.length_b   1.000
_cell.length_c   1.000
_cell.angle_alpha   90.00
_cell.angle_beta   90.00
_cell.angle_gamma   90.00
#
_symmetry.space_group_name_H-M   'P 1'
#
loop_
_entity.id
_entity.type
_entity.pdbx_description
1 polymer ?
#
loop_
_entity_poly.entity_id
_entity_poly.type
_entity_poly.pdbx_seq_one_letter_code
_entity_poly.pdbx_strand_id
1 'polypeptide(L)'
;MDEQLKHAPCGFLTLSEDGLILEMNQTLLKILHYSQDSLIGQHVNSILTVPARLFLQFYFFPLVKLEHRVEEMYISLETSKGEEIPVLINALLKSVKERTVVDCIIIPMHKRNEYENELLLAKKETEKALKAKHEAMAELETTLKMLENQKEELLELNQQNQKYKIETKKELELARIIQETSLTEPINNDKFQMEVFYNASGELSGDIYGIYQIDPNRYGIILLDVMGHGISSALITMTLHSLFQRLISAGFTVDFVMKELDSHLHKLFDNNEEARHYSTGIFLLIDTERQTIDYVNAGHPPALWQDPNGTQYELCSTAPPLGTFEGVVFKTNTFTYKKGGRLLLYTDGVDPLASDYLAPLLRNTTSLPLCKLKEEILQSLHNEKNVYHKSDDESFILVDFK
;
A
#
# COMPACT_ATOMS: atom_id res chain seq x y z
N MET A 1 -84.35 -32.15 11.15
CA MET A 1 -83.09 -31.78 11.82
C MET A 1 -83.37 -30.96 13.07
N ASP A 2 -82.74 -31.28 14.17
CA ASP A 2 -82.88 -30.54 15.41
C ASP A 2 -82.37 -29.09 15.23
N GLU A 3 -83.05 -28.12 15.87
CA GLU A 3 -82.80 -26.67 15.66
C GLU A 3 -81.35 -26.30 16.09
N GLN A 4 -80.75 -27.04 17.02
CA GLN A 4 -79.38 -26.86 17.44
C GLN A 4 -78.34 -27.29 16.38
N LEU A 5 -78.66 -28.35 15.61
CA LEU A 5 -77.76 -28.83 14.53
C LEU A 5 -77.89 -27.97 13.27
N LYS A 6 -79.00 -27.24 13.08
CA LYS A 6 -79.27 -26.43 11.91
C LYS A 6 -78.25 -25.29 11.72
N HIS A 7 -77.69 -24.77 12.83
CA HIS A 7 -76.70 -23.68 12.83
C HIS A 7 -75.37 -24.07 13.52
N ALA A 8 -75.06 -25.36 13.61
CA ALA A 8 -73.81 -25.84 14.17
C ALA A 8 -72.61 -25.28 13.39
N PRO A 9 -71.45 -24.96 14.03
CA PRO A 9 -70.29 -24.38 13.37
C PRO A 9 -69.57 -25.31 12.41
N CYS A 10 -70.02 -26.52 12.22
CA CYS A 10 -69.56 -27.52 11.26
C CYS A 10 -70.69 -27.88 10.26
N GLY A 11 -70.33 -28.39 9.11
CA GLY A 11 -71.28 -28.97 8.19
C GLY A 11 -71.90 -30.23 8.78
N PHE A 12 -73.20 -30.41 8.63
CA PHE A 12 -73.90 -31.63 8.95
C PHE A 12 -74.71 -32.14 7.74
N LEU A 13 -74.54 -33.42 7.46
CA LEU A 13 -75.16 -34.08 6.29
C LEU A 13 -75.66 -35.46 6.70
N THR A 14 -76.94 -35.75 6.39
CA THR A 14 -77.49 -37.10 6.54
C THR A 14 -77.74 -37.73 5.19
N LEU A 15 -77.19 -38.91 4.93
CA LEU A 15 -77.35 -39.68 3.71
C LEU A 15 -78.21 -40.93 3.93
N SER A 16 -78.95 -41.34 2.91
CA SER A 16 -79.53 -42.70 2.84
C SER A 16 -78.42 -43.74 2.66
N GLU A 17 -78.75 -45.02 2.80
CA GLU A 17 -77.88 -46.14 2.51
C GLU A 17 -77.34 -46.17 1.08
N ASP A 18 -78.13 -45.60 0.15
CA ASP A 18 -77.82 -45.49 -1.28
C ASP A 18 -77.12 -44.16 -1.64
N GLY A 19 -76.74 -43.36 -0.61
CA GLY A 19 -76.01 -42.09 -0.81
C GLY A 19 -76.86 -40.91 -1.24
N LEU A 20 -78.19 -40.94 -1.07
CA LEU A 20 -79.06 -39.81 -1.32
C LEU A 20 -79.04 -38.83 -0.14
N ILE A 21 -78.94 -37.56 -0.39
CA ILE A 21 -78.95 -36.50 0.63
C ILE A 21 -80.38 -36.37 1.23
N LEU A 22 -80.48 -36.70 2.50
CA LEU A 22 -81.74 -36.64 3.24
C LEU A 22 -81.93 -35.34 3.98
N GLU A 23 -80.86 -34.91 4.65
CA GLU A 23 -80.88 -33.63 5.38
C GLU A 23 -79.49 -33.00 5.30
N MET A 24 -79.48 -31.65 5.36
CA MET A 24 -78.25 -30.84 5.38
C MET A 24 -78.48 -29.60 6.24
N ASN A 25 -77.49 -29.19 7.01
CA ASN A 25 -77.62 -27.99 7.83
C ASN A 25 -77.27 -26.70 7.05
N GLN A 26 -77.68 -25.56 7.59
CA GLN A 26 -77.49 -24.25 6.97
C GLN A 26 -75.99 -23.90 6.81
N THR A 27 -75.16 -24.37 7.69
CA THR A 27 -73.69 -24.14 7.63
C THR A 27 -73.10 -24.81 6.40
N LEU A 28 -73.42 -26.07 6.14
CA LEU A 28 -72.91 -26.79 4.97
C LEU A 28 -73.45 -26.19 3.67
N LEU A 29 -74.74 -25.80 3.63
CA LEU A 29 -75.34 -25.12 2.51
C LEU A 29 -74.63 -23.80 2.14
N LYS A 30 -74.28 -23.01 3.19
CA LYS A 30 -73.50 -21.77 2.99
C LYS A 30 -72.11 -22.04 2.48
N ILE A 31 -71.40 -23.07 3.01
CA ILE A 31 -70.05 -23.44 2.60
C ILE A 31 -70.05 -23.87 1.14
N LEU A 32 -71.05 -24.63 0.71
CA LEU A 32 -71.12 -25.20 -0.64
C LEU A 32 -71.83 -24.24 -1.67
N HIS A 33 -72.40 -23.16 -1.16
CA HIS A 33 -73.14 -22.20 -2.00
C HIS A 33 -74.37 -22.80 -2.72
N TYR A 34 -75.02 -23.80 -2.12
CA TYR A 34 -76.24 -24.40 -2.65
C TYR A 34 -77.48 -23.98 -1.86
N SER A 35 -78.66 -24.09 -2.49
CA SER A 35 -79.93 -24.01 -1.79
C SER A 35 -80.40 -25.39 -1.32
N GLN A 36 -81.14 -25.44 -0.21
CA GLN A 36 -81.58 -26.69 0.34
C GLN A 36 -82.45 -27.49 -0.66
N ASP A 37 -83.32 -26.82 -1.40
CA ASP A 37 -84.23 -27.46 -2.36
C ASP A 37 -83.51 -28.08 -3.55
N SER A 38 -82.31 -27.60 -3.86
CA SER A 38 -81.53 -28.10 -4.99
C SER A 38 -80.77 -29.41 -4.72
N LEU A 39 -80.52 -29.71 -3.40
CA LEU A 39 -79.70 -30.87 -3.03
C LEU A 39 -80.46 -31.99 -2.29
N ILE A 40 -81.54 -31.72 -1.62
CA ILE A 40 -82.31 -32.74 -0.95
C ILE A 40 -82.87 -33.74 -1.97
N GLY A 41 -82.66 -35.02 -1.75
CA GLY A 41 -83.00 -36.11 -2.65
C GLY A 41 -82.02 -36.35 -3.82
N GLN A 42 -81.03 -35.49 -4.01
CA GLN A 42 -79.92 -35.74 -4.92
C GLN A 42 -78.90 -36.73 -4.32
N HIS A 43 -78.15 -37.40 -5.18
CA HIS A 43 -77.06 -38.24 -4.72
C HIS A 43 -75.90 -37.36 -4.27
N VAL A 44 -75.17 -37.75 -3.19
CA VAL A 44 -74.04 -37.00 -2.62
C VAL A 44 -72.93 -36.71 -3.63
N ASN A 45 -72.88 -37.44 -4.71
CA ASN A 45 -71.99 -37.16 -5.84
C ASN A 45 -72.17 -35.74 -6.48
N SER A 46 -73.32 -35.13 -6.29
CA SER A 46 -73.58 -33.77 -6.77
C SER A 46 -72.72 -32.68 -6.10
N ILE A 47 -72.19 -32.96 -4.91
CA ILE A 47 -71.34 -32.03 -4.13
C ILE A 47 -69.91 -32.54 -3.98
N LEU A 48 -69.51 -33.52 -4.78
CA LEU A 48 -68.17 -34.15 -4.72
C LEU A 48 -67.39 -33.92 -5.99
N THR A 49 -66.06 -33.67 -5.80
CA THR A 49 -65.13 -33.71 -6.94
C THR A 49 -65.05 -35.12 -7.55
N VAL A 50 -64.62 -35.24 -8.81
CA VAL A 50 -64.52 -36.52 -9.48
C VAL A 50 -63.68 -37.55 -8.70
N PRO A 51 -62.49 -37.23 -8.16
CA PRO A 51 -61.72 -38.14 -7.31
C PRO A 51 -62.45 -38.53 -6.03
N ALA A 52 -63.16 -37.58 -5.41
CA ALA A 52 -63.92 -37.84 -4.18
C ALA A 52 -65.11 -38.81 -4.38
N ARG A 53 -65.77 -38.76 -5.56
CA ARG A 53 -66.86 -39.68 -5.94
C ARG A 53 -66.37 -41.16 -5.95
N LEU A 54 -65.20 -41.40 -6.59
CA LEU A 54 -64.59 -42.73 -6.63
C LEU A 54 -64.19 -43.19 -5.23
N PHE A 55 -63.62 -42.28 -4.44
CA PHE A 55 -63.21 -42.58 -3.09
C PHE A 55 -64.36 -42.92 -2.18
N LEU A 56 -65.48 -42.17 -2.25
CA LEU A 56 -66.68 -42.48 -1.49
C LEU A 56 -67.27 -43.87 -1.88
N GLN A 57 -67.35 -44.14 -3.19
CA GLN A 57 -67.94 -45.38 -3.66
C GLN A 57 -67.14 -46.63 -3.29
N PHE A 58 -65.79 -46.57 -3.43
CA PHE A 58 -64.94 -47.77 -3.26
C PHE A 58 -64.39 -47.89 -1.84
N TYR A 59 -64.35 -46.83 -1.06
CA TYR A 59 -63.73 -46.84 0.28
C TYR A 59 -64.70 -46.40 1.39
N PHE A 60 -65.32 -45.24 1.29
CA PHE A 60 -66.12 -44.67 2.34
C PHE A 60 -67.39 -45.49 2.65
N PHE A 61 -68.25 -45.74 1.68
CA PHE A 61 -69.48 -46.50 1.88
C PHE A 61 -69.25 -47.97 2.32
N PRO A 62 -68.31 -48.71 1.73
CA PRO A 62 -67.93 -50.03 2.26
C PRO A 62 -67.46 -49.99 3.71
N LEU A 63 -66.61 -49.01 4.05
CA LEU A 63 -66.06 -48.88 5.39
C LEU A 63 -67.16 -48.54 6.42
N VAL A 64 -68.07 -47.56 6.09
CA VAL A 64 -69.19 -47.21 6.94
C VAL A 64 -70.14 -48.43 7.18
N LYS A 65 -70.36 -49.24 6.14
CA LYS A 65 -71.18 -50.46 6.31
C LYS A 65 -70.52 -51.55 7.13
N LEU A 66 -69.19 -51.65 7.09
CA LEU A 66 -68.41 -52.67 7.79
C LEU A 66 -68.17 -52.27 9.28
N GLU A 67 -67.71 -51.03 9.51
CA GLU A 67 -67.31 -50.57 10.82
C GLU A 67 -68.38 -49.73 11.56
N HIS A 68 -69.48 -49.41 10.88
CA HIS A 68 -70.55 -48.58 11.33
C HIS A 68 -70.16 -47.11 11.65
N ARG A 69 -68.84 -46.79 11.47
CA ARG A 69 -68.28 -45.50 11.78
C ARG A 69 -67.03 -45.22 10.90
N VAL A 70 -66.85 -43.97 10.50
CA VAL A 70 -65.65 -43.49 9.81
C VAL A 70 -65.22 -42.20 10.47
N GLU A 71 -63.92 -42.09 10.77
CA GLU A 71 -63.32 -40.92 11.37
C GLU A 71 -62.15 -40.38 10.54
N GLU A 72 -61.98 -39.05 10.63
CA GLU A 72 -60.88 -38.32 10.06
C GLU A 72 -60.56 -38.58 8.59
N MET A 73 -61.61 -38.73 7.78
CA MET A 73 -61.44 -38.95 6.33
C MET A 73 -61.39 -37.65 5.57
N TYR A 74 -60.33 -37.52 4.77
CA TYR A 74 -60.11 -36.30 3.94
C TYR A 74 -60.67 -36.49 2.56
N ILE A 75 -61.55 -35.55 2.14
CA ILE A 75 -62.10 -35.49 0.77
C ILE A 75 -62.22 -34.01 0.33
N SER A 76 -62.37 -33.81 -0.99
CA SER A 76 -62.75 -32.49 -1.52
C SER A 76 -64.22 -32.45 -1.93
N LEU A 77 -64.95 -31.47 -1.40
CA LEU A 77 -66.28 -31.11 -1.85
C LEU A 77 -66.20 -30.08 -2.95
N GLU A 78 -67.24 -30.04 -3.81
CA GLU A 78 -67.35 -29.08 -4.92
C GLU A 78 -68.51 -28.12 -4.62
N THR A 79 -68.26 -26.84 -4.70
CA THR A 79 -69.30 -25.79 -4.51
C THR A 79 -70.14 -25.67 -5.79
N SER A 80 -71.30 -24.97 -5.69
CA SER A 80 -72.13 -24.65 -6.86
C SER A 80 -71.39 -23.82 -7.92
N LYS A 81 -70.25 -23.22 -7.60
CA LYS A 81 -69.41 -22.44 -8.51
C LYS A 81 -68.24 -23.26 -9.09
N GLY A 82 -68.11 -24.56 -8.75
CA GLY A 82 -67.01 -25.40 -9.17
C GLY A 82 -65.73 -25.22 -8.35
N GLU A 83 -65.75 -24.55 -7.20
CA GLU A 83 -64.60 -24.41 -6.31
C GLU A 83 -64.45 -25.66 -5.45
N GLU A 84 -63.25 -26.18 -5.32
CA GLU A 84 -62.95 -27.32 -4.45
C GLU A 84 -62.71 -26.87 -3.01
N ILE A 85 -63.34 -27.52 -2.06
CA ILE A 85 -63.20 -27.32 -0.64
C ILE A 85 -62.67 -28.59 0.02
N PRO A 86 -61.43 -28.62 0.50
CA PRO A 86 -60.93 -29.77 1.25
C PRO A 86 -61.66 -29.80 2.63
N VAL A 87 -62.18 -30.99 2.96
CA VAL A 87 -62.93 -31.19 4.19
C VAL A 87 -62.47 -32.47 4.88
N LEU A 88 -62.62 -32.46 6.21
CA LEU A 88 -62.53 -33.63 7.05
C LEU A 88 -63.95 -34.16 7.29
N ILE A 89 -64.21 -35.42 7.05
CA ILE A 89 -65.50 -36.08 7.28
C ILE A 89 -65.35 -37.12 8.39
N ASN A 90 -66.27 -37.05 9.34
CA ASN A 90 -66.56 -38.11 10.30
C ASN A 90 -68.00 -38.59 10.02
N ALA A 91 -68.21 -39.88 9.98
CA ALA A 91 -69.50 -40.47 9.65
C ALA A 91 -69.88 -41.60 10.62
N LEU A 92 -71.17 -41.72 10.87
CA LEU A 92 -71.75 -42.73 11.76
C LEU A 92 -73.01 -43.32 11.11
N LEU A 93 -73.07 -44.64 11.02
CA LEU A 93 -74.22 -45.37 10.55
C LEU A 93 -75.26 -45.53 11.73
N LYS A 94 -76.49 -45.11 11.49
CA LYS A 94 -77.58 -45.21 12.45
C LYS A 94 -78.79 -45.84 11.85
N SER A 95 -79.57 -46.58 12.68
CA SER A 95 -80.89 -47.07 12.30
C SER A 95 -81.99 -46.17 12.96
N VAL A 96 -82.75 -45.49 12.14
CA VAL A 96 -83.86 -44.60 12.60
C VAL A 96 -85.16 -45.04 11.99
N LYS A 97 -86.14 -45.47 12.79
CA LYS A 97 -87.49 -45.91 12.31
C LYS A 97 -87.42 -46.90 11.11
N GLU A 98 -86.66 -47.99 11.32
CA GLU A 98 -86.46 -49.05 10.31
C GLU A 98 -85.74 -48.64 9.00
N ARG A 99 -85.13 -47.45 8.96
CA ARG A 99 -84.25 -46.98 7.87
C ARG A 99 -82.85 -46.78 8.36
N THR A 100 -81.89 -47.26 7.55
CA THR A 100 -80.46 -47.02 7.81
C THR A 100 -80.06 -45.69 7.22
N VAL A 101 -79.42 -44.84 8.01
CA VAL A 101 -78.94 -43.51 7.58
C VAL A 101 -77.49 -43.33 7.99
N VAL A 102 -76.76 -42.52 7.27
CA VAL A 102 -75.36 -42.14 7.58
C VAL A 102 -75.33 -40.65 7.93
N ASP A 103 -75.06 -40.37 9.21
CA ASP A 103 -74.82 -39.00 9.65
C ASP A 103 -73.36 -38.63 9.50
N CYS A 104 -73.09 -37.52 8.80
CA CYS A 104 -71.76 -36.99 8.53
C CYS A 104 -71.56 -35.62 9.14
N ILE A 105 -70.42 -35.44 9.83
CA ILE A 105 -69.88 -34.14 10.22
C ILE A 105 -68.80 -33.76 9.26
N ILE A 106 -68.89 -32.54 8.75
CA ILE A 106 -67.98 -32.02 7.72
C ILE A 106 -67.29 -30.75 8.23
N ILE A 107 -65.97 -30.79 8.26
CA ILE A 107 -65.14 -29.67 8.77
C ILE A 107 -64.24 -29.14 7.66
N PRO A 108 -64.39 -27.92 7.18
CA PRO A 108 -63.54 -27.32 6.18
C PRO A 108 -62.11 -27.19 6.68
N MET A 109 -61.14 -27.50 5.83
CA MET A 109 -59.71 -27.60 6.21
C MET A 109 -58.85 -26.46 5.61
N HIS A 110 -59.45 -25.40 5.07
CA HIS A 110 -58.70 -24.30 4.41
C HIS A 110 -57.57 -23.74 5.27
N LYS A 111 -57.88 -23.30 6.50
CA LYS A 111 -56.88 -22.69 7.39
C LYS A 111 -55.73 -23.61 7.73
N ARG A 112 -56.01 -24.90 7.94
CA ARG A 112 -54.97 -25.88 8.29
C ARG A 112 -53.96 -26.06 7.14
N ASN A 113 -54.44 -26.16 5.92
CA ASN A 113 -53.54 -26.29 4.73
C ASN A 113 -52.72 -25.05 4.49
N GLU A 114 -53.25 -23.84 4.75
CA GLU A 114 -52.46 -22.60 4.68
C GLU A 114 -51.32 -22.61 5.72
N TYR A 115 -51.59 -22.93 6.95
CA TYR A 115 -50.57 -23.00 8.00
C TYR A 115 -49.53 -24.09 7.75
N GLU A 116 -49.91 -25.27 7.26
CA GLU A 116 -48.99 -26.34 6.93
C GLU A 116 -48.07 -25.95 5.77
N ASN A 117 -48.56 -25.24 4.78
CA ASN A 117 -47.78 -24.72 3.65
C ASN A 117 -46.81 -23.62 4.12
N GLU A 118 -47.27 -22.66 4.94
CA GLU A 118 -46.41 -21.63 5.53
C GLU A 118 -45.30 -22.22 6.36
N LEU A 119 -45.60 -23.22 7.21
CA LEU A 119 -44.61 -23.91 8.03
C LEU A 119 -43.58 -24.64 7.17
N LEU A 120 -44.00 -25.29 6.09
CA LEU A 120 -43.10 -25.99 5.19
C LEU A 120 -42.15 -25.02 4.44
N LEU A 121 -42.68 -23.87 4.00
CA LEU A 121 -41.87 -22.82 3.39
C LEU A 121 -40.83 -22.24 4.37
N ALA A 122 -41.28 -21.87 5.57
CA ALA A 122 -40.39 -21.36 6.62
C ALA A 122 -39.31 -22.37 7.00
N LYS A 123 -39.64 -23.65 7.08
CA LYS A 123 -38.67 -24.71 7.33
C LYS A 123 -37.61 -24.83 6.22
N LYS A 124 -38.02 -24.78 4.95
CA LYS A 124 -37.10 -24.81 3.80
C LYS A 124 -36.15 -23.59 3.76
N GLU A 125 -36.68 -22.40 4.08
CA GLU A 125 -35.86 -21.20 4.16
C GLU A 125 -34.83 -21.29 5.30
N THR A 126 -35.25 -21.79 6.46
CA THR A 126 -34.35 -21.98 7.61
C THR A 126 -33.26 -22.99 7.32
N GLU A 127 -33.58 -24.08 6.65
CA GLU A 127 -32.60 -25.11 6.24
C GLU A 127 -31.58 -24.53 5.25
N LYS A 128 -32.04 -23.73 4.26
CA LYS A 128 -31.16 -23.04 3.32
C LYS A 128 -30.22 -22.05 4.01
N ALA A 129 -30.78 -21.24 4.91
CA ALA A 129 -30.02 -20.25 5.68
C ALA A 129 -28.98 -20.91 6.58
N LEU A 130 -29.34 -22.02 7.22
CA LEU A 130 -28.44 -22.79 8.06
C LEU A 130 -27.28 -23.38 7.25
N LYS A 131 -27.55 -23.92 6.07
CA LYS A 131 -26.52 -24.46 5.17
C LYS A 131 -25.57 -23.37 4.71
N ALA A 132 -26.10 -22.23 4.25
CA ALA A 132 -25.28 -21.08 3.83
C ALA A 132 -24.41 -20.55 5.00
N LYS A 133 -24.97 -20.52 6.21
CA LYS A 133 -24.20 -20.15 7.42
C LYS A 133 -23.04 -21.10 7.68
N HIS A 134 -23.24 -22.41 7.59
CA HIS A 134 -22.16 -23.39 7.79
C HIS A 134 -21.06 -23.27 6.73
N GLU A 135 -21.44 -23.07 5.47
CA GLU A 135 -20.48 -22.87 4.38
C GLU A 135 -19.64 -21.59 4.62
N ALA A 136 -20.29 -20.48 4.97
CA ALA A 136 -19.61 -19.22 5.29
C ALA A 136 -18.70 -19.33 6.53
N MET A 137 -19.12 -20.08 7.56
CA MET A 137 -18.28 -20.32 8.74
C MET A 137 -17.04 -21.13 8.40
N ALA A 138 -17.15 -22.17 7.56
CA ALA A 138 -16.00 -22.98 7.12
C ALA A 138 -15.01 -22.14 6.27
N GLU A 139 -15.51 -21.27 5.39
CA GLU A 139 -14.68 -20.35 4.62
C GLU A 139 -13.97 -19.32 5.52
N LEU A 140 -14.69 -18.79 6.49
CA LEU A 140 -14.11 -17.85 7.47
C LEU A 140 -12.99 -18.50 8.28
N GLU A 141 -13.19 -19.74 8.75
CA GLU A 141 -12.19 -20.48 9.54
C GLU A 141 -10.92 -20.74 8.72
N THR A 142 -11.06 -21.13 7.44
CA THR A 142 -9.91 -21.30 6.54
C THR A 142 -9.18 -20.00 6.28
N THR A 143 -9.92 -18.89 6.10
CA THR A 143 -9.35 -17.56 5.88
C THR A 143 -8.61 -17.05 7.11
N LEU A 144 -9.19 -17.23 8.31
CA LEU A 144 -8.53 -16.87 9.56
C LEU A 144 -7.20 -17.62 9.75
N LYS A 145 -7.17 -18.92 9.47
CA LYS A 145 -5.94 -19.70 9.57
C LYS A 145 -4.87 -19.26 8.57
N MET A 146 -5.27 -18.91 7.34
CA MET A 146 -4.35 -18.32 6.36
C MET A 146 -3.78 -16.98 6.84
N LEU A 147 -4.62 -16.14 7.41
CA LEU A 147 -4.24 -14.82 7.91
C LEU A 147 -3.28 -14.91 9.10
N GLU A 148 -3.49 -15.87 10.00
CA GLU A 148 -2.58 -16.15 11.11
C GLU A 148 -1.20 -16.58 10.60
N ASN A 149 -1.13 -17.49 9.64
CA ASN A 149 0.13 -17.94 9.04
C ASN A 149 0.87 -16.78 8.34
N GLN A 150 0.16 -15.96 7.56
CA GLN A 150 0.75 -14.78 6.90
C GLN A 150 1.27 -13.76 7.91
N LYS A 151 0.56 -13.56 9.01
CA LYS A 151 1.00 -12.68 10.09
C LYS A 151 2.30 -13.17 10.74
N GLU A 152 2.41 -14.45 11.00
CA GLU A 152 3.65 -15.04 11.57
C GLU A 152 4.82 -14.88 10.60
N GLU A 153 4.64 -15.18 9.31
CA GLU A 153 5.66 -15.01 8.28
C GLU A 153 6.11 -13.54 8.15
N LEU A 154 5.14 -12.61 8.17
CA LEU A 154 5.43 -11.18 8.14
C LEU A 154 6.24 -10.70 9.36
N LEU A 155 5.92 -11.23 10.54
CA LEU A 155 6.66 -10.92 11.77
C LEU A 155 8.10 -11.41 11.70
N GLU A 156 8.33 -12.64 11.23
CA GLU A 156 9.67 -13.19 11.04
C GLU A 156 10.48 -12.39 10.03
N LEU A 157 9.87 -12.07 8.87
CA LEU A 157 10.52 -11.25 7.83
C LEU A 157 10.86 -9.85 8.35
N ASN A 158 9.97 -9.24 9.12
CA ASN A 158 10.22 -7.92 9.72
C ASN A 158 11.39 -7.97 10.74
N GLN A 159 11.47 -9.02 11.55
CA GLN A 159 12.60 -9.21 12.47
C GLN A 159 13.92 -9.40 11.72
N GLN A 160 13.94 -10.17 10.64
CA GLN A 160 15.12 -10.33 9.80
C GLN A 160 15.53 -9.02 9.16
N ASN A 161 14.59 -8.27 8.58
CA ASN A 161 14.86 -6.96 8.00
C ASN A 161 15.43 -5.96 9.01
N GLN A 162 14.93 -5.97 10.23
CA GLN A 162 15.48 -5.12 11.30
C GLN A 162 16.93 -5.48 11.65
N LYS A 163 17.26 -6.78 11.72
CA LYS A 163 18.65 -7.21 11.94
C LYS A 163 19.55 -6.76 10.78
N TYR A 164 19.15 -6.98 9.54
CA TYR A 164 19.91 -6.52 8.37
C TYR A 164 20.13 -5.00 8.38
N LYS A 165 19.10 -4.22 8.70
CA LYS A 165 19.23 -2.76 8.80
C LYS A 165 20.25 -2.34 9.85
N ILE A 166 20.26 -2.99 11.02
CA ILE A 166 21.20 -2.68 12.09
C ILE A 166 22.64 -3.04 11.69
N GLU A 167 22.83 -4.20 11.06
CA GLU A 167 24.14 -4.66 10.58
C GLU A 167 24.67 -3.74 9.48
N THR A 168 23.86 -3.47 8.45
CA THR A 168 24.23 -2.56 7.35
C THR A 168 24.55 -1.16 7.86
N LYS A 169 23.79 -0.64 8.84
CA LYS A 169 24.06 0.67 9.43
C LYS A 169 25.42 0.71 10.14
N LYS A 170 25.81 -0.36 10.83
CA LYS A 170 27.13 -0.46 11.48
C LYS A 170 28.28 -0.50 10.45
N GLU A 171 28.08 -1.22 9.35
CA GLU A 171 29.09 -1.29 8.28
C GLU A 171 29.25 0.07 7.58
N LEU A 172 28.14 0.77 7.31
CA LEU A 172 28.18 2.11 6.72
C LEU A 172 28.82 3.13 7.68
N GLU A 173 28.55 3.05 8.98
CA GLU A 173 29.20 3.90 9.99
C GLU A 173 30.72 3.68 10.02
N LEU A 174 31.17 2.42 9.93
CA LEU A 174 32.60 2.12 9.82
C LEU A 174 33.20 2.68 8.53
N ALA A 175 32.51 2.54 7.39
CA ALA A 175 32.92 3.10 6.11
C ALA A 175 33.05 4.63 6.18
N ARG A 176 32.09 5.31 6.84
CA ARG A 176 32.11 6.75 7.09
C ARG A 176 33.36 7.16 7.89
N ILE A 177 33.66 6.46 8.99
CA ILE A 177 34.85 6.71 9.79
C ILE A 177 36.12 6.58 8.94
N ILE A 178 36.21 5.56 8.08
CA ILE A 178 37.35 5.38 7.18
C ILE A 178 37.45 6.56 6.19
N GLN A 179 36.33 6.98 5.59
CA GLN A 179 36.30 8.12 4.68
C GLN A 179 36.72 9.42 5.37
N GLU A 180 36.15 9.75 6.54
CA GLU A 180 36.48 10.94 7.31
C GLU A 180 37.95 10.91 7.80
N THR A 181 38.43 9.76 8.18
CA THR A 181 39.86 9.61 8.60
C THR A 181 40.84 9.79 7.43
N SER A 182 40.37 9.61 6.19
CA SER A 182 41.19 9.84 5.00
C SER A 182 41.32 11.31 4.64
N LEU A 183 40.45 12.16 5.15
CA LEU A 183 40.51 13.62 4.93
C LEU A 183 41.76 14.20 5.65
N THR A 184 42.36 15.20 5.01
CA THR A 184 43.52 15.86 5.57
C THR A 184 43.13 16.99 6.52
N GLU A 185 43.96 17.22 7.55
CA GLU A 185 43.77 18.37 8.45
C GLU A 185 44.12 19.69 7.78
N PRO A 186 43.43 20.81 8.12
CA PRO A 186 43.76 22.13 7.62
C PRO A 186 45.20 22.56 8.06
N ILE A 187 45.93 23.16 7.13
CA ILE A 187 47.29 23.65 7.41
C ILE A 187 47.18 25.08 7.95
N ASN A 188 47.65 25.25 9.21
CA ASN A 188 47.72 26.55 9.87
C ASN A 188 49.14 26.87 10.23
N ASN A 189 49.77 27.84 9.55
CA ASN A 189 51.17 28.23 9.76
C ASN A 189 51.37 29.74 9.53
N ASP A 190 52.60 30.15 9.32
CA ASP A 190 53.00 31.52 9.01
C ASP A 190 52.60 31.99 7.61
N LYS A 191 52.20 31.08 6.70
CA LYS A 191 51.80 31.37 5.32
C LYS A 191 50.32 31.31 5.11
N PHE A 192 49.61 30.44 5.84
CA PHE A 192 48.17 30.16 5.67
C PHE A 192 47.46 30.06 7.00
N GLN A 193 46.20 30.46 6.98
CA GLN A 193 45.18 30.03 7.90
C GLN A 193 44.05 29.36 7.07
N MET A 194 43.67 28.15 7.44
CA MET A 194 42.68 27.37 6.72
C MET A 194 41.55 26.92 7.64
N GLU A 195 40.30 26.94 7.10
CA GLU A 195 39.12 26.34 7.69
C GLU A 195 38.47 25.45 6.67
N VAL A 196 38.02 24.30 7.08
CA VAL A 196 37.34 23.32 6.23
C VAL A 196 35.98 22.98 6.82
N PHE A 197 35.02 22.78 5.99
CA PHE A 197 33.74 22.18 6.30
C PHE A 197 33.51 21.02 5.36
N TYR A 198 33.04 19.91 5.91
CA TYR A 198 32.69 18.71 5.18
C TYR A 198 31.49 18.06 5.85
N ASN A 199 30.42 17.82 5.10
CA ASN A 199 29.18 17.25 5.59
C ASN A 199 28.55 16.37 4.52
N ALA A 200 28.48 15.06 4.79
CA ALA A 200 27.80 14.10 3.91
C ALA A 200 26.27 14.29 4.01
N SER A 201 25.61 14.24 2.90
CA SER A 201 24.13 14.25 2.80
C SER A 201 23.51 12.96 3.30
N GLY A 202 24.25 11.87 3.24
CA GLY A 202 23.88 10.53 3.65
C GLY A 202 24.85 9.93 4.67
N GLU A 203 24.92 8.60 4.68
CA GLU A 203 25.91 7.88 5.53
C GLU A 203 27.35 8.03 4.99
N LEU A 204 27.48 8.19 3.66
CA LEU A 204 28.76 8.38 2.96
C LEU A 204 28.63 9.52 1.95
N SER A 205 29.73 10.19 1.64
CA SER A 205 29.79 11.36 0.75
C SER A 205 30.41 11.04 -0.61
N GLY A 206 29.89 11.70 -1.66
CA GLY A 206 30.53 11.80 -2.97
C GLY A 206 31.62 12.85 -3.03
N ASP A 207 31.63 13.80 -2.09
CA ASP A 207 32.66 14.80 -1.94
C ASP A 207 33.94 14.23 -1.31
N ILE A 208 35.08 14.75 -1.73
CA ILE A 208 36.36 14.49 -1.05
C ILE A 208 37.33 15.62 -1.30
N TYR A 209 38.12 15.95 -0.29
CA TYR A 209 39.19 16.93 -0.40
C TYR A 209 40.53 16.41 0.11
N GLY A 210 41.59 17.08 -0.30
CA GLY A 210 42.94 16.86 0.22
C GLY A 210 43.75 18.13 0.27
N ILE A 211 44.53 18.32 1.36
CA ILE A 211 45.41 19.45 1.58
C ILE A 211 46.81 18.88 1.94
N TYR A 212 47.82 19.16 1.11
CA TYR A 212 49.14 18.56 1.24
C TYR A 212 50.24 19.61 1.19
N GLN A 213 51.17 19.53 2.14
CA GLN A 213 52.42 20.24 2.02
C GLN A 213 53.39 19.35 1.24
N ILE A 214 53.81 19.79 0.04
CA ILE A 214 54.73 19.06 -0.84
C ILE A 214 56.17 19.30 -0.41
N ASP A 215 56.49 20.55 -0.18
CA ASP A 215 57.78 21.00 0.33
C ASP A 215 57.58 22.33 1.16
N PRO A 216 58.64 22.97 1.66
CA PRO A 216 58.48 24.19 2.46
C PRO A 216 57.74 25.33 1.77
N ASN A 217 57.70 25.39 0.46
CA ASN A 217 57.08 26.48 -0.33
C ASN A 217 55.90 26.05 -1.20
N ARG A 218 55.71 24.75 -1.43
CA ARG A 218 54.63 24.27 -2.29
C ARG A 218 53.58 23.51 -1.55
N TYR A 219 52.28 23.80 -1.86
CA TYR A 219 51.11 23.20 -1.23
C TYR A 219 50.11 22.81 -2.31
N GLY A 220 49.52 21.62 -2.19
CA GLY A 220 48.44 21.16 -3.06
C GLY A 220 47.13 21.14 -2.32
N ILE A 221 46.08 21.71 -2.94
CA ILE A 221 44.69 21.67 -2.46
C ILE A 221 43.86 21.09 -3.58
N ILE A 222 43.12 20.00 -3.30
CA ILE A 222 42.21 19.37 -4.23
C ILE A 222 40.83 19.22 -3.59
N LEU A 223 39.78 19.48 -4.37
CA LEU A 223 38.39 19.24 -4.00
C LEU A 223 37.71 18.55 -5.20
N LEU A 224 37.12 17.39 -4.97
CA LEU A 224 36.42 16.58 -5.94
C LEU A 224 35.01 16.31 -5.44
N ASP A 225 34.08 16.25 -6.40
CA ASP A 225 32.70 15.83 -6.18
C ASP A 225 32.35 14.79 -7.24
N VAL A 226 32.02 13.58 -6.82
CA VAL A 226 31.62 12.45 -7.69
C VAL A 226 30.12 12.42 -7.82
N MET A 227 29.64 12.43 -9.05
CA MET A 227 28.21 12.37 -9.39
C MET A 227 27.44 11.38 -8.54
N GLY A 228 26.37 11.86 -7.90
CA GLY A 228 25.47 11.06 -7.05
C GLY A 228 25.99 10.97 -5.61
N HIS A 229 25.19 10.38 -4.75
CA HIS A 229 25.48 10.24 -3.33
C HIS A 229 25.40 8.78 -2.88
N GLY A 230 26.00 8.47 -1.75
CA GLY A 230 25.95 7.17 -1.11
C GLY A 230 27.12 6.26 -1.43
N ILE A 231 26.92 4.93 -1.37
CA ILE A 231 28.00 3.94 -1.37
C ILE A 231 28.81 3.98 -2.68
N SER A 232 28.16 4.11 -3.81
CA SER A 232 28.84 4.05 -5.13
C SER A 232 29.80 5.23 -5.31
N SER A 233 29.33 6.45 -5.09
CA SER A 233 30.15 7.67 -5.18
C SER A 233 31.28 7.63 -4.13
N ALA A 234 31.00 7.22 -2.89
CA ALA A 234 32.00 7.10 -1.85
C ALA A 234 33.12 6.09 -2.16
N LEU A 235 32.81 4.95 -2.76
CA LEU A 235 33.82 4.01 -3.22
C LEU A 235 34.74 4.61 -4.31
N ILE A 236 34.14 5.35 -5.24
CA ILE A 236 34.90 6.03 -6.30
C ILE A 236 35.79 7.13 -5.67
N THR A 237 35.26 7.96 -4.78
CA THR A 237 36.03 9.00 -4.08
C THR A 237 37.24 8.42 -3.36
N MET A 238 37.09 7.27 -2.69
CA MET A 238 38.20 6.62 -1.99
C MET A 238 39.30 6.11 -2.95
N THR A 239 38.94 5.63 -4.16
CA THR A 239 39.95 5.25 -5.15
C THR A 239 40.69 6.48 -5.70
N LEU A 240 39.95 7.56 -5.98
CA LEU A 240 40.54 8.83 -6.42
C LEU A 240 41.41 9.43 -5.32
N HIS A 241 40.97 9.39 -4.05
CA HIS A 241 41.74 9.85 -2.91
C HIS A 241 43.11 9.18 -2.81
N SER A 242 43.15 7.86 -2.84
CA SER A 242 44.41 7.10 -2.80
C SER A 242 45.35 7.47 -3.93
N LEU A 243 44.83 7.75 -5.11
CA LEU A 243 45.61 8.15 -6.28
C LEU A 243 46.13 9.58 -6.16
N PHE A 244 45.25 10.57 -5.89
CA PHE A 244 45.68 11.95 -5.82
C PHE A 244 46.63 12.22 -4.63
N GLN A 245 46.41 11.59 -3.46
CA GLN A 245 47.31 11.69 -2.33
C GLN A 245 48.75 11.32 -2.71
N ARG A 246 48.90 10.19 -3.40
CA ARG A 246 50.22 9.71 -3.84
C ARG A 246 50.88 10.67 -4.87
N LEU A 247 50.08 11.13 -5.84
CA LEU A 247 50.59 11.99 -6.92
C LEU A 247 50.95 13.39 -6.43
N ILE A 248 50.10 13.99 -5.60
CA ILE A 248 50.34 15.35 -5.06
C ILE A 248 51.54 15.34 -4.10
N SER A 249 51.60 14.35 -3.19
CA SER A 249 52.74 14.22 -2.27
C SER A 249 54.08 13.96 -2.98
N ALA A 250 54.05 13.37 -4.18
CA ALA A 250 55.21 13.22 -5.02
C ALA A 250 55.61 14.49 -5.80
N GLY A 251 54.77 15.54 -5.75
CA GLY A 251 55.04 16.84 -6.36
C GLY A 251 54.77 16.91 -7.86
N PHE A 252 53.91 16.06 -8.38
CA PHE A 252 53.51 16.13 -9.80
C PHE A 252 52.74 17.40 -10.11
N THR A 253 52.76 17.81 -11.38
CA THR A 253 52.08 19.01 -11.88
C THR A 253 50.55 18.84 -11.91
N VAL A 254 49.85 19.97 -11.92
CA VAL A 254 48.36 19.98 -11.82
C VAL A 254 47.74 19.24 -13.01
N ASP A 255 48.19 19.49 -14.21
CA ASP A 255 47.72 18.84 -15.44
C ASP A 255 47.94 17.31 -15.42
N PHE A 256 49.09 16.88 -14.90
CA PHE A 256 49.42 15.47 -14.78
C PHE A 256 48.48 14.77 -13.78
N VAL A 257 48.30 15.33 -12.59
CA VAL A 257 47.41 14.78 -11.59
C VAL A 257 45.98 14.63 -12.09
N MET A 258 45.42 15.69 -12.69
CA MET A 258 44.05 15.66 -13.24
C MET A 258 43.91 14.64 -14.38
N LYS A 259 44.91 14.53 -15.27
CA LYS A 259 44.95 13.52 -16.33
C LYS A 259 44.97 12.10 -15.78
N GLU A 260 45.73 11.82 -14.73
CA GLU A 260 45.80 10.48 -14.15
C GLU A 260 44.49 10.12 -13.44
N LEU A 261 43.82 11.09 -12.78
CA LEU A 261 42.47 10.89 -12.18
C LEU A 261 41.44 10.58 -13.27
N ASP A 262 41.43 11.34 -14.37
CA ASP A 262 40.57 11.11 -15.54
C ASP A 262 40.76 9.72 -16.13
N SER A 263 42.04 9.36 -16.38
CA SER A 263 42.39 8.05 -16.91
C SER A 263 42.01 6.90 -15.97
N HIS A 264 42.09 7.13 -14.66
CA HIS A 264 41.65 6.16 -13.63
C HIS A 264 40.15 5.91 -13.68
N LEU A 265 39.34 6.96 -13.80
CA LEU A 265 37.89 6.84 -13.93
C LEU A 265 37.48 6.09 -15.19
N HIS A 266 38.11 6.39 -16.35
CA HIS A 266 37.84 5.66 -17.58
C HIS A 266 38.18 4.17 -17.44
N LYS A 267 39.35 3.82 -16.88
CA LYS A 267 39.73 2.43 -16.65
C LYS A 267 38.81 1.69 -15.68
N LEU A 268 38.28 2.39 -14.67
CA LEU A 268 37.38 1.79 -13.67
C LEU A 268 36.09 1.29 -14.30
N PHE A 269 35.61 1.97 -15.37
CA PHE A 269 34.34 1.70 -16.03
C PHE A 269 34.49 1.18 -17.48
N ASP A 270 35.67 0.79 -17.90
CA ASP A 270 35.96 0.38 -19.27
C ASP A 270 35.09 -0.77 -19.77
N ASN A 271 34.67 -1.67 -18.89
CA ASN A 271 33.81 -2.81 -19.18
C ASN A 271 32.35 -2.65 -18.83
N ASN A 272 31.91 -1.49 -18.34
CA ASN A 272 30.53 -1.28 -17.88
C ASN A 272 30.09 0.18 -18.05
N GLU A 273 29.60 0.50 -19.25
CA GLU A 273 29.17 1.87 -19.58
C GLU A 273 27.96 2.33 -18.75
N GLU A 274 27.07 1.42 -18.32
CA GLU A 274 25.90 1.75 -17.50
C GLU A 274 26.28 2.20 -16.07
N ALA A 275 27.44 1.79 -15.59
CA ALA A 275 27.98 2.18 -14.29
C ALA A 275 28.89 3.40 -14.34
N ARG A 276 29.05 4.03 -15.51
CA ARG A 276 29.98 5.16 -15.69
C ARG A 276 29.57 6.35 -14.82
N HIS A 277 30.52 6.77 -13.99
CA HIS A 277 30.41 7.98 -13.16
C HIS A 277 31.44 8.99 -13.63
N TYR A 278 31.10 10.25 -13.47
CA TYR A 278 32.03 11.36 -13.67
C TYR A 278 32.22 12.12 -12.36
N SER A 279 33.29 12.89 -12.29
CA SER A 279 33.57 13.73 -11.12
C SER A 279 33.87 15.14 -11.57
N THR A 280 33.25 16.12 -10.90
CA THR A 280 33.77 17.48 -10.98
C THR A 280 34.96 17.61 -10.04
N GLY A 281 35.88 18.53 -10.33
CA GLY A 281 37.00 18.71 -9.43
C GLY A 281 37.89 19.91 -9.77
N ILE A 282 38.49 20.44 -8.73
CA ILE A 282 39.49 21.50 -8.84
C ILE A 282 40.74 21.13 -8.05
N PHE A 283 41.89 21.24 -8.72
CA PHE A 283 43.19 21.06 -8.07
C PHE A 283 44.03 22.31 -8.21
N LEU A 284 44.58 22.78 -7.10
CA LEU A 284 45.44 23.94 -7.02
C LEU A 284 46.81 23.56 -6.46
N LEU A 285 47.86 24.03 -7.10
CA LEU A 285 49.25 23.96 -6.62
C LEU A 285 49.72 25.38 -6.28
N ILE A 286 49.91 25.66 -5.00
CA ILE A 286 50.29 26.97 -4.49
C ILE A 286 51.77 27.03 -4.29
N ASP A 287 52.45 27.97 -4.94
CA ASP A 287 53.87 28.31 -4.72
C ASP A 287 53.97 29.61 -3.93
N THR A 288 54.39 29.53 -2.67
CA THR A 288 54.47 30.68 -1.77
C THR A 288 55.69 31.57 -1.99
N GLU A 289 56.74 31.05 -2.66
CA GLU A 289 57.92 31.81 -3.05
C GLU A 289 57.62 32.70 -4.28
N ARG A 290 56.98 32.08 -5.29
CA ARG A 290 56.57 32.79 -6.51
C ARG A 290 55.27 33.58 -6.38
N GLN A 291 54.50 33.32 -5.30
CA GLN A 291 53.16 33.86 -5.09
C GLN A 291 52.21 33.50 -6.27
N THR A 292 52.23 32.25 -6.74
CA THR A 292 51.41 31.76 -7.81
C THR A 292 50.55 30.61 -7.38
N ILE A 293 49.40 30.48 -7.99
CA ILE A 293 48.50 29.32 -7.91
C ILE A 293 48.38 28.77 -9.31
N ASP A 294 48.94 27.59 -9.55
CA ASP A 294 48.71 26.83 -10.75
C ASP A 294 47.47 25.97 -10.54
N TYR A 295 46.48 26.00 -11.44
CA TYR A 295 45.23 25.26 -11.25
C TYR A 295 44.67 24.65 -12.51
N VAL A 296 43.89 23.59 -12.33
CA VAL A 296 42.95 23.03 -13.29
C VAL A 296 41.60 22.87 -12.59
N ASN A 297 40.56 23.40 -13.22
CA ASN A 297 39.18 23.21 -12.81
C ASN A 297 38.47 22.39 -13.89
N ALA A 298 38.04 21.15 -13.53
CA ALA A 298 37.37 20.18 -14.39
C ALA A 298 35.86 20.17 -14.07
N GLY A 299 35.11 21.12 -14.60
CA GLY A 299 33.65 21.20 -14.43
C GLY A 299 33.16 21.50 -13.02
N HIS A 300 34.08 21.87 -12.10
CA HIS A 300 33.75 22.18 -10.72
C HIS A 300 33.26 23.65 -10.58
N PRO A 301 32.46 24.00 -9.55
CA PRO A 301 32.12 25.38 -9.26
C PRO A 301 33.39 26.27 -9.23
N PRO A 302 33.32 27.53 -9.69
CA PRO A 302 34.49 28.42 -9.69
C PRO A 302 35.00 28.65 -8.28
N ALA A 303 36.31 28.50 -8.04
CA ALA A 303 36.87 28.95 -6.78
C ALA A 303 36.95 30.48 -6.75
N LEU A 304 36.57 31.06 -5.63
CA LEU A 304 36.52 32.51 -5.45
C LEU A 304 37.81 33.01 -4.78
N TRP A 305 38.52 33.86 -5.47
CA TRP A 305 39.66 34.58 -4.91
C TRP A 305 39.25 36.03 -4.58
N GLN A 306 39.62 36.55 -3.41
CA GLN A 306 39.45 37.93 -3.03
C GLN A 306 40.80 38.54 -2.64
N ASP A 307 41.19 39.57 -3.35
CA ASP A 307 42.36 40.42 -3.05
C ASP A 307 42.20 41.17 -1.73
N PRO A 308 43.28 41.60 -1.06
CA PRO A 308 43.21 42.42 0.16
C PRO A 308 42.44 43.74 -0.02
N ASN A 309 42.38 44.25 -1.25
CA ASN A 309 41.63 45.46 -1.61
C ASN A 309 40.13 45.18 -1.87
N GLY A 310 39.65 43.96 -1.73
CA GLY A 310 38.27 43.55 -1.95
C GLY A 310 37.91 43.20 -3.40
N THR A 311 38.86 43.25 -4.35
CA THR A 311 38.62 42.80 -5.74
C THR A 311 38.50 41.30 -5.77
N GLN A 312 37.48 40.81 -6.47
CA GLN A 312 37.24 39.35 -6.58
C GLN A 312 37.54 38.84 -7.99
N TYR A 313 38.02 37.59 -8.03
CA TYR A 313 38.31 36.83 -9.25
C TYR A 313 37.77 35.42 -9.10
N GLU A 314 37.33 34.84 -10.20
CA GLU A 314 36.85 33.45 -10.26
C GLU A 314 37.85 32.59 -11.01
N LEU A 315 38.23 31.46 -10.40
CA LEU A 315 39.02 30.41 -11.04
C LEU A 315 38.05 29.46 -11.75
N CYS A 316 37.60 29.85 -12.93
CA CYS A 316 36.58 29.17 -13.71
C CYS A 316 37.03 27.81 -14.24
N SER A 317 36.06 26.99 -14.65
CA SER A 317 36.29 25.69 -15.29
C SER A 317 37.09 25.86 -16.56
N THR A 318 38.12 24.97 -16.73
CA THR A 318 39.07 24.96 -17.86
C THR A 318 39.03 23.68 -18.64
N ALA A 319 38.30 22.67 -18.12
CA ALA A 319 38.16 21.36 -18.73
C ALA A 319 36.76 20.77 -18.36
N PRO A 320 36.24 19.81 -19.13
CA PRO A 320 35.04 19.08 -18.75
C PRO A 320 35.28 18.25 -17.49
N PRO A 321 34.21 17.80 -16.80
CA PRO A 321 34.34 16.88 -15.65
C PRO A 321 35.14 15.63 -16.00
N LEU A 322 35.88 15.11 -15.01
CA LEU A 322 36.69 13.90 -15.11
C LEU A 322 35.82 12.68 -15.44
N GLY A 323 36.31 11.82 -16.32
CA GLY A 323 35.58 10.60 -16.74
C GLY A 323 34.48 10.82 -17.77
N THR A 324 34.25 12.09 -18.23
CA THR A 324 33.20 12.38 -19.22
C THR A 324 33.62 12.01 -20.64
N PHE A 325 34.81 12.47 -21.07
CA PHE A 325 35.34 12.27 -22.42
C PHE A 325 36.76 11.70 -22.37
N GLU A 326 37.05 10.72 -23.22
CA GLU A 326 38.40 10.19 -23.36
C GLU A 326 39.32 11.17 -24.07
N GLY A 327 40.57 11.20 -23.64
CA GLY A 327 41.61 12.01 -24.31
C GLY A 327 41.56 13.51 -24.04
N VAL A 328 40.88 13.93 -22.99
CA VAL A 328 40.86 15.33 -22.54
C VAL A 328 42.27 15.80 -22.20
N VAL A 329 42.62 16.99 -22.70
CA VAL A 329 43.87 17.65 -22.39
C VAL A 329 43.63 18.69 -21.31
N PHE A 330 44.13 18.43 -20.13
CA PHE A 330 44.06 19.36 -19.01
C PHE A 330 45.15 20.41 -19.14
N LYS A 331 44.79 21.68 -19.23
CA LYS A 331 45.73 22.79 -19.33
C LYS A 331 45.84 23.50 -17.99
N THR A 332 47.03 23.63 -17.46
CA THR A 332 47.31 24.42 -16.26
C THR A 332 47.12 25.91 -16.56
N ASN A 333 46.37 26.59 -15.72
CA ASN A 333 46.28 28.05 -15.67
C ASN A 333 47.02 28.53 -14.42
N THR A 334 47.73 29.67 -14.58
CA THR A 334 48.49 30.27 -13.48
C THR A 334 47.86 31.59 -13.08
N PHE A 335 47.58 31.72 -11.79
CA PHE A 335 47.07 32.93 -11.16
C PHE A 335 48.09 33.46 -10.18
N THR A 336 48.43 34.74 -10.28
CA THR A 336 49.33 35.41 -9.32
C THR A 336 48.51 36.04 -8.21
N TYR A 337 48.78 35.64 -6.98
CA TYR A 337 48.06 36.10 -5.82
C TYR A 337 48.84 37.17 -5.00
N LYS A 338 48.14 37.90 -4.14
CA LYS A 338 48.71 38.83 -3.19
C LYS A 338 48.52 38.33 -1.77
N LYS A 339 49.54 38.55 -0.91
CA LYS A 339 49.41 38.29 0.51
C LYS A 339 48.30 39.09 1.13
N GLY A 340 47.60 38.54 2.08
CA GLY A 340 46.39 39.10 2.70
C GLY A 340 45.10 38.83 1.88
N GLY A 341 45.21 38.09 0.77
CA GLY A 341 44.06 37.64 0.02
C GLY A 341 43.40 36.37 0.63
N ARG A 342 42.19 36.10 0.20
CA ARG A 342 41.32 35.01 0.65
C ARG A 342 40.87 34.15 -0.51
N LEU A 343 40.89 32.83 -0.34
CA LEU A 343 40.40 31.85 -1.31
C LEU A 343 39.29 31.02 -0.70
N LEU A 344 38.23 30.75 -1.50
CA LEU A 344 37.13 29.85 -1.15
C LEU A 344 36.96 28.84 -2.29
N LEU A 345 37.05 27.54 -1.96
CA LEU A 345 36.62 26.42 -2.80
C LEU A 345 35.36 25.83 -2.19
N TYR A 346 34.43 25.37 -3.02
CA TYR A 346 33.16 24.82 -2.53
C TYR A 346 32.54 23.87 -3.58
N THR A 347 31.74 22.90 -3.11
CA THR A 347 30.93 22.00 -3.94
C THR A 347 29.54 22.60 -4.18
N ASP A 348 28.82 22.10 -5.16
CA ASP A 348 27.51 22.63 -5.56
C ASP A 348 26.43 22.46 -4.48
N GLY A 349 26.59 21.49 -3.53
CA GLY A 349 25.72 21.39 -2.36
C GLY A 349 25.78 22.61 -1.43
N VAL A 350 26.88 23.40 -1.47
CA VAL A 350 27.04 24.64 -0.70
C VAL A 350 26.38 25.84 -1.39
N ASP A 351 26.49 25.93 -2.72
CA ASP A 351 25.87 26.99 -3.53
C ASP A 351 25.40 26.45 -4.88
N PRO A 352 24.17 25.90 -4.95
CA PRO A 352 23.61 25.29 -6.15
C PRO A 352 23.45 26.28 -7.33
N LEU A 353 23.38 27.58 -7.04
CA LEU A 353 23.17 28.65 -8.03
C LEU A 353 24.46 29.34 -8.49
N ALA A 354 25.61 28.77 -8.11
CA ALA A 354 26.94 29.20 -8.52
C ALA A 354 27.20 30.71 -8.43
N SER A 355 27.65 31.14 -7.27
CA SER A 355 28.23 32.50 -6.99
C SER A 355 27.27 33.62 -6.61
N ASP A 356 25.96 33.49 -6.70
CA ASP A 356 25.06 34.61 -6.37
C ASP A 356 25.04 34.94 -4.87
N TYR A 357 25.38 33.97 -4.01
CA TYR A 357 25.37 34.18 -2.57
C TYR A 357 26.79 34.31 -1.96
N LEU A 358 27.70 33.38 -2.28
CA LEU A 358 29.01 33.30 -1.64
C LEU A 358 29.94 34.47 -2.02
N ALA A 359 29.90 34.95 -3.26
CA ALA A 359 30.74 36.07 -3.67
C ALA A 359 30.37 37.39 -2.96
N PRO A 360 29.09 37.79 -2.82
CA PRO A 360 28.69 38.93 -2.00
C PRO A 360 29.07 38.76 -0.51
N LEU A 361 28.87 37.54 0.05
CA LEU A 361 29.20 37.26 1.43
C LEU A 361 30.70 37.44 1.68
N LEU A 362 31.54 36.85 0.85
CA LEU A 362 32.99 36.97 0.94
C LEU A 362 33.43 38.43 0.88
N ARG A 363 32.81 39.26 0.00
CA ARG A 363 33.08 40.70 -0.14
C ARG A 363 32.72 41.47 1.11
N ASN A 364 31.57 41.21 1.70
CA ASN A 364 31.07 41.93 2.87
C ASN A 364 31.81 41.53 4.17
N THR A 365 32.51 40.44 4.16
CA THR A 365 33.16 39.87 5.36
C THR A 365 34.70 39.94 5.31
N THR A 366 35.28 40.79 4.47
CA THR A 366 36.74 40.93 4.25
C THR A 366 37.54 41.09 5.56
N SER A 367 36.96 41.75 6.56
CA SER A 367 37.62 41.99 7.86
C SER A 367 37.34 40.92 8.91
N LEU A 368 36.48 39.94 8.62
CA LEU A 368 36.14 38.91 9.59
C LEU A 368 37.25 37.83 9.68
N PRO A 369 37.53 37.33 10.87
CA PRO A 369 38.35 36.11 11.02
C PRO A 369 37.74 34.93 10.27
N LEU A 370 38.57 34.04 9.76
CA LEU A 370 38.14 32.90 8.92
C LEU A 370 37.11 32.00 9.61
N CYS A 371 37.26 31.76 10.92
CA CYS A 371 36.31 30.98 11.70
C CYS A 371 34.90 31.62 11.75
N LYS A 372 34.79 32.96 11.83
CA LYS A 372 33.49 33.64 11.78
C LYS A 372 32.86 33.62 10.41
N LEU A 373 33.66 33.74 9.36
CA LEU A 373 33.17 33.58 8.01
C LEU A 373 32.61 32.19 7.77
N LYS A 374 33.28 31.15 8.27
CA LYS A 374 32.76 29.79 8.24
C LYS A 374 31.40 29.68 8.94
N GLU A 375 31.23 30.28 10.12
CA GLU A 375 29.96 30.31 10.84
C GLU A 375 28.85 31.02 10.04
N GLU A 376 29.16 32.13 9.38
CA GLU A 376 28.21 32.88 8.52
C GLU A 376 27.75 32.02 7.33
N ILE A 377 28.69 31.33 6.65
CA ILE A 377 28.34 30.39 5.57
C ILE A 377 27.42 29.28 6.09
N LEU A 378 27.76 28.68 7.23
CA LEU A 378 26.96 27.61 7.83
C LEU A 378 25.56 28.07 8.25
N GLN A 379 25.43 29.28 8.81
CA GLN A 379 24.12 29.81 9.18
C GLN A 379 23.23 30.01 7.96
N SER A 380 23.78 30.45 6.84
CA SER A 380 23.01 30.64 5.64
C SER A 380 22.54 29.32 5.03
N LEU A 381 23.43 28.31 4.99
CA LEU A 381 23.06 26.95 4.55
C LEU A 381 21.90 26.38 5.39
N HIS A 382 21.86 26.64 6.69
CA HIS A 382 20.78 26.20 7.57
C HIS A 382 19.47 26.96 7.34
N ASN A 383 19.52 28.24 7.01
CA ASN A 383 18.33 29.06 6.75
C ASN A 383 17.67 28.71 5.41
N GLU A 384 18.42 28.33 4.41
CA GLU A 384 17.90 27.94 3.09
C GLU A 384 17.31 26.52 3.06
N LYS A 385 17.78 25.60 3.92
CA LYS A 385 17.23 24.23 4.03
C LYS A 385 15.72 24.16 4.34
N ASN A 386 15.11 25.23 4.84
CA ASN A 386 13.66 25.28 5.07
C ASN A 386 12.83 25.48 3.78
N VAL A 387 13.46 25.74 2.63
CA VAL A 387 12.75 26.08 1.38
C VAL A 387 12.90 25.00 0.30
N TYR A 388 14.02 24.27 0.24
CA TYR A 388 14.24 23.22 -0.77
C TYR A 388 14.91 22.00 -0.14
N HIS A 389 14.17 20.89 -0.06
CA HIS A 389 14.69 19.56 0.30
C HIS A 389 15.56 19.00 -0.83
N LYS A 390 16.79 19.47 -0.99
CA LYS A 390 17.81 18.74 -1.72
C LYS A 390 18.99 18.52 -0.78
N SER A 391 19.11 17.31 -0.27
CA SER A 391 20.28 16.87 0.50
C SER A 391 21.37 16.47 -0.48
N ASP A 392 22.29 17.35 -0.79
CA ASP A 392 23.56 17.02 -1.45
C ASP A 392 24.72 17.16 -0.47
N ASP A 393 25.85 16.57 -0.81
CA ASP A 393 27.06 16.65 -0.01
C ASP A 393 27.57 18.11 0.01
N GLU A 394 27.98 18.59 1.17
CA GLU A 394 28.37 20.00 1.36
C GLU A 394 29.81 20.07 1.80
N SER A 395 30.68 20.62 0.96
CA SER A 395 32.10 20.78 1.29
C SER A 395 32.61 22.15 0.87
N PHE A 396 33.36 22.80 1.74
CA PHE A 396 34.11 24.01 1.37
C PHE A 396 35.44 24.13 2.13
N ILE A 397 36.38 24.80 1.49
CA ILE A 397 37.72 25.09 1.99
C ILE A 397 37.93 26.61 1.92
N LEU A 398 38.20 27.22 3.06
CA LEU A 398 38.59 28.63 3.18
C LEU A 398 40.07 28.75 3.47
N VAL A 399 40.77 29.65 2.77
CA VAL A 399 42.22 29.87 2.95
C VAL A 399 42.52 31.38 3.01
N ASP A 400 43.12 31.81 4.09
CA ASP A 400 43.69 33.16 4.19
C ASP A 400 45.21 33.08 3.95
N PHE A 401 45.72 33.87 3.03
CA PHE A 401 47.14 33.98 2.64
C PHE A 401 47.82 35.09 3.45
N LYS A 402 48.75 34.72 4.31
CA LYS A 402 49.47 35.64 5.20
C LYS A 402 50.66 36.33 4.55
#